data_fef472527d77e2711be0245da0830b6c
#
_entry.id   fef472527d77e2711be0245da0830b6c
#
_cell.length_a   1.000
_cell.length_b   1.000
_cell.length_c   1.000
_cell.angle_alpha   90.00
_cell.angle_beta   90.00
_cell.angle_gamma   90.00
#
_symmetry.space_group_name_H-M   'P 1'
#
loop_
_entity.id
_entity.type
_entity.pdbx_description
1 polymer ?
#
loop_
_entity_poly.entity_id
_entity_poly.type
_entity_poly.pdbx_seq_one_letter_code
_entity_poly.pdbx_strand_id
1 'polypeptide(L)'
;MSDFHSVRSAMRWAPDRIIFVAFDLLHHDGIDLRREPLLARREKLLELVGTAKGVIQYSHHVHGGGADFYAAVDRIGLEGMVSKPEESSYRSGDTEAWVKTKCYEEVDFEVAGVQRTPGSAPLALMATRDAERRYVGSANIALTKAMRERLYAKVQEGKGSPPRGADKPDAEWIEPGLVGRVKTLKRENKLRHATLRAIREAKA
;
A
#
# COMPACT_ATOMS: atom_id res chain seq x y z
N MET A 1 4.91 2.57 13.10
CA MET A 1 3.78 2.20 12.23
C MET A 1 3.67 3.28 11.17
N SER A 2 3.73 2.94 9.90
CA SER A 2 3.57 3.90 8.81
C SER A 2 2.07 4.13 8.60
N ASP A 3 1.57 5.33 8.95
CA ASP A 3 0.16 5.69 8.79
C ASP A 3 0.06 7.05 8.10
N PHE A 4 -0.33 7.02 6.83
CA PHE A 4 -0.45 8.21 6.00
C PHE A 4 -1.49 9.22 6.53
N HIS A 5 -2.59 8.74 7.12
CA HIS A 5 -3.62 9.60 7.69
C HIS A 5 -3.11 10.32 8.94
N SER A 6 -2.39 9.60 9.80
CA SER A 6 -1.75 10.19 10.99
C SER A 6 -0.69 11.22 10.60
N VAL A 7 0.11 10.98 9.57
CA VAL A 7 1.09 11.95 9.06
C VAL A 7 0.40 13.22 8.56
N ARG A 8 -0.64 13.10 7.72
CA ARG A 8 -1.41 14.29 7.25
C ARG A 8 -2.03 15.08 8.40
N SER A 9 -2.57 14.39 9.39
CA SER A 9 -3.13 15.03 10.58
C SER A 9 -2.04 15.74 11.38
N ALA A 10 -0.89 15.09 11.61
CA ALA A 10 0.22 15.66 12.33
C ALA A 10 0.81 16.89 11.61
N MET A 11 0.93 16.88 10.28
CA MET A 11 1.38 18.04 9.50
C MET A 11 0.53 19.30 9.77
N ARG A 12 -0.76 19.11 10.07
CA ARG A 12 -1.68 20.23 10.31
C ARG A 12 -1.77 20.63 11.79
N TRP A 13 -1.72 19.64 12.70
CA TRP A 13 -2.10 19.87 14.09
C TRP A 13 -0.97 19.64 15.13
N ALA A 14 0.11 18.97 14.74
CA ALA A 14 1.24 18.64 15.61
C ALA A 14 2.55 18.52 14.81
N PRO A 15 3.00 19.58 14.10
CA PRO A 15 4.18 19.53 13.22
C PRO A 15 5.48 19.20 13.97
N ASP A 16 5.56 19.52 15.24
CA ASP A 16 6.66 19.19 16.16
C ASP A 16 6.84 17.67 16.36
N ARG A 17 5.84 16.87 16.07
CA ARG A 17 5.89 15.39 16.12
C ARG A 17 6.41 14.74 14.85
N ILE A 18 6.66 15.52 13.80
CA ILE A 18 7.14 15.03 12.51
C ILE A 18 8.64 15.03 12.49
N ILE A 19 9.21 13.91 12.04
CA ILE A 19 10.63 13.80 11.73
C ILE A 19 10.82 13.68 10.21
N PHE A 20 11.87 14.27 9.70
CA PHE A 20 12.28 14.15 8.31
C PHE A 20 13.38 13.08 8.22
N VAL A 21 13.10 11.99 7.51
CA VAL A 21 14.06 10.90 7.32
C VAL A 21 14.74 11.08 5.96
N ALA A 22 16.00 11.55 5.98
CA ALA A 22 16.81 11.78 4.79
C ALA A 22 17.46 10.47 4.33
N PHE A 23 17.35 10.16 3.04
CA PHE A 23 17.83 8.90 2.45
C PHE A 23 18.75 9.09 1.23
N ASP A 24 18.95 10.30 0.74
CA ASP A 24 19.83 10.66 -0.36
C ASP A 24 20.20 12.14 -0.25
N LEU A 25 21.34 12.55 -0.82
CA LEU A 25 21.81 13.93 -0.89
C LEU A 25 22.14 14.29 -2.34
N LEU A 26 21.38 15.23 -2.90
CA LEU A 26 21.49 15.58 -4.32
C LEU A 26 22.31 16.83 -4.58
N HIS A 27 22.41 17.69 -3.58
CA HIS A 27 23.13 18.96 -3.68
C HIS A 27 23.62 19.40 -2.31
N HIS A 28 24.85 19.87 -2.21
CA HIS A 28 25.44 20.38 -0.97
C HIS A 28 26.49 21.44 -1.28
N ASP A 29 26.43 22.56 -0.57
CA ASP A 29 27.38 23.69 -0.66
C ASP A 29 27.68 24.15 -2.11
N GLY A 30 26.64 24.28 -2.92
CA GLY A 30 26.76 24.68 -4.33
C GLY A 30 27.18 23.57 -5.29
N ILE A 31 27.42 22.35 -4.81
CA ILE A 31 27.87 21.20 -5.61
C ILE A 31 26.69 20.30 -5.93
N ASP A 32 26.49 20.00 -7.21
CA ASP A 32 25.52 19.01 -7.69
C ASP A 32 26.11 17.59 -7.57
N LEU A 33 25.53 16.77 -6.69
CA LEU A 33 25.99 15.41 -6.38
C LEU A 33 25.26 14.34 -7.19
N ARG A 34 24.28 14.68 -8.02
CA ARG A 34 23.43 13.70 -8.72
C ARG A 34 24.20 12.73 -9.61
N ARG A 35 25.39 13.12 -10.10
CA ARG A 35 26.25 12.26 -10.91
C ARG A 35 27.12 11.30 -10.10
N GLU A 36 27.29 11.58 -8.81
CA GLU A 36 28.06 10.72 -7.91
C GLU A 36 27.34 9.38 -7.67
N PRO A 37 28.09 8.31 -7.35
CA PRO A 37 27.52 7.05 -6.87
C PRO A 37 26.62 7.24 -5.66
N LEU A 38 25.58 6.42 -5.54
CA LEU A 38 24.65 6.48 -4.41
C LEU A 38 25.36 6.37 -3.06
N LEU A 39 26.34 5.47 -2.92
CA LEU A 39 27.08 5.34 -1.67
C LEU A 39 27.82 6.62 -1.29
N ALA A 40 28.53 7.24 -2.22
CA ALA A 40 29.24 8.50 -1.97
C ALA A 40 28.28 9.63 -1.54
N ARG A 41 27.11 9.73 -2.16
CA ARG A 41 26.10 10.71 -1.74
C ARG A 41 25.57 10.42 -0.35
N ARG A 42 25.40 9.15 0.01
CA ARG A 42 24.91 8.73 1.33
C ARG A 42 25.94 8.91 2.43
N GLU A 43 27.22 8.72 2.15
CA GLU A 43 28.31 9.02 3.09
C GLU A 43 28.31 10.51 3.43
N LYS A 44 28.25 11.40 2.43
CA LYS A 44 28.12 12.85 2.64
C LYS A 44 26.86 13.24 3.40
N LEU A 45 25.74 12.55 3.14
CA LEU A 45 24.51 12.75 3.90
C LEU A 45 24.68 12.37 5.37
N LEU A 46 25.36 11.26 5.64
CA LEU A 46 25.61 10.79 7.01
C LEU A 46 26.55 11.77 7.75
N GLU A 47 27.59 12.28 7.09
CA GLU A 47 28.46 13.31 7.64
C GLU A 47 27.68 14.59 8.01
N LEU A 48 26.76 15.02 7.15
CA LEU A 48 25.96 16.22 7.34
C LEU A 48 24.92 16.08 8.44
N VAL A 49 24.18 14.98 8.46
CA VAL A 49 23.04 14.76 9.38
C VAL A 49 23.51 14.14 10.69
N GLY A 50 24.57 13.33 10.65
CA GLY A 50 25.06 12.56 11.77
C GLY A 50 24.13 11.43 12.20
N THR A 51 24.39 10.88 13.37
CA THR A 51 23.58 9.82 14.00
C THR A 51 22.58 10.36 15.02
N ALA A 52 22.44 11.69 15.11
CA ALA A 52 21.62 12.35 16.10
C ALA A 52 20.12 12.05 15.90
N LYS A 53 19.40 11.88 17.00
CA LYS A 53 17.93 11.70 17.03
C LYS A 53 17.23 13.09 17.01
N GLY A 54 17.56 13.90 16.01
CA GLY A 54 16.94 15.21 15.81
C GLY A 54 15.69 15.14 14.95
N VAL A 55 15.20 16.31 14.56
CA VAL A 55 14.06 16.45 13.61
C VAL A 55 14.43 15.89 12.23
N ILE A 56 15.71 15.98 11.83
CA ILE A 56 16.23 15.37 10.60
C ILE A 56 17.04 14.14 11.03
N GLN A 57 16.72 13.00 10.45
CA GLN A 57 17.38 11.72 10.76
C GLN A 57 17.90 11.07 9.48
N TYR A 58 19.04 10.40 9.59
CA TYR A 58 19.58 9.59 8.50
C TYR A 58 18.84 8.26 8.39
N SER A 59 18.45 7.90 7.17
CA SER A 59 17.87 6.59 6.86
C SER A 59 18.98 5.56 6.72
N HIS A 60 19.15 4.68 7.70
CA HIS A 60 20.10 3.57 7.57
C HIS A 60 19.75 2.64 6.40
N HIS A 61 20.73 1.89 5.91
CA HIS A 61 20.58 0.90 4.84
C HIS A 61 21.35 -0.39 5.20
N VAL A 62 21.06 -1.43 4.45
CA VAL A 62 21.74 -2.74 4.56
C VAL A 62 22.35 -3.05 3.21
N HIS A 63 23.61 -3.46 3.18
CA HIS A 63 24.31 -3.90 1.98
C HIS A 63 23.95 -5.36 1.67
N GLY A 64 23.57 -5.66 0.45
CA GLY A 64 23.20 -7.02 0.03
C GLY A 64 22.04 -7.60 0.82
N GLY A 65 21.93 -8.93 0.88
CA GLY A 65 20.96 -9.63 1.74
C GLY A 65 19.49 -9.24 1.55
N GLY A 66 19.06 -8.82 0.35
CA GLY A 66 17.74 -8.25 0.10
C GLY A 66 16.58 -9.16 0.52
N ALA A 67 16.73 -10.48 0.40
CA ALA A 67 15.69 -11.44 0.81
C ALA A 67 15.50 -11.47 2.34
N ASP A 68 16.61 -11.49 3.10
CA ASP A 68 16.58 -11.51 4.56
C ASP A 68 16.09 -10.18 5.11
N PHE A 69 16.51 -9.07 4.48
CA PHE A 69 16.04 -7.74 4.84
C PHE A 69 14.54 -7.61 4.56
N TYR A 70 14.05 -8.11 3.42
CA TYR A 70 12.61 -8.15 3.13
C TYR A 70 11.84 -8.95 4.18
N ALA A 71 12.32 -10.13 4.55
CA ALA A 71 11.69 -10.94 5.60
C ALA A 71 11.63 -10.22 6.95
N ALA A 72 12.68 -9.46 7.30
CA ALA A 72 12.70 -8.64 8.51
C ALA A 72 11.68 -7.49 8.43
N VAL A 73 11.66 -6.76 7.32
CA VAL A 73 10.71 -5.66 7.04
C VAL A 73 9.26 -6.16 7.11
N ASP A 74 8.99 -7.32 6.51
CA ASP A 74 7.68 -7.97 6.53
C ASP A 74 7.24 -8.38 7.94
N ARG A 75 8.16 -8.94 8.73
CA ARG A 75 7.92 -9.37 10.13
C ARG A 75 7.55 -8.20 11.04
N ILE A 76 8.25 -7.07 10.92
CA ILE A 76 7.96 -5.88 11.72
C ILE A 76 6.80 -5.05 11.17
N GLY A 77 6.23 -5.46 10.03
CA GLY A 77 5.02 -4.90 9.43
C GLY A 77 5.17 -3.54 8.81
N LEU A 78 6.31 -3.28 8.18
CA LEU A 78 6.48 -2.11 7.30
C LEU A 78 5.81 -2.35 5.94
N GLU A 79 5.52 -1.26 5.22
CA GLU A 79 4.88 -1.31 3.90
C GLU A 79 5.72 -2.05 2.85
N GLY A 80 7.05 -2.00 3.00
CA GLY A 80 7.99 -2.60 2.07
C GLY A 80 9.38 -1.98 2.17
N MET A 81 10.21 -2.29 1.19
CA MET A 81 11.57 -1.75 1.07
C MET A 81 11.83 -1.18 -0.32
N VAL A 82 12.89 -0.38 -0.45
CA VAL A 82 13.41 0.11 -1.72
C VAL A 82 14.85 -0.37 -1.88
N SER A 83 15.10 -1.16 -2.92
CA SER A 83 16.44 -1.58 -3.32
C SER A 83 17.00 -0.59 -4.33
N LYS A 84 18.26 -0.21 -4.18
CA LYS A 84 18.94 0.77 -5.02
C LYS A 84 20.35 0.25 -5.34
N PRO A 85 20.82 0.28 -6.60
CA PRO A 85 22.21 -0.05 -6.92
C PRO A 85 23.18 0.96 -6.29
N GLU A 86 24.20 0.49 -5.62
CA GLU A 86 25.16 1.29 -4.86
C GLU A 86 25.92 2.30 -5.71
N GLU A 87 26.27 1.90 -6.93
CA GLU A 87 27.02 2.72 -7.89
C GLU A 87 26.12 3.60 -8.79
N SER A 88 24.81 3.64 -8.53
CA SER A 88 23.90 4.39 -9.39
C SER A 88 24.00 5.90 -9.18
N SER A 89 24.07 6.64 -10.29
CA SER A 89 23.79 8.07 -10.28
C SER A 89 22.30 8.34 -10.06
N TYR A 90 21.95 9.52 -9.59
CA TYR A 90 20.54 9.93 -9.44
C TYR A 90 19.95 10.33 -10.79
N ARG A 91 18.76 9.83 -11.07
CA ARG A 91 17.93 10.26 -12.22
C ARG A 91 16.55 10.68 -11.71
N SER A 92 16.11 11.87 -12.14
CA SER A 92 14.75 12.34 -11.88
C SER A 92 13.74 11.60 -12.75
N GLY A 93 12.53 11.42 -12.24
CA GLY A 93 11.43 10.72 -12.93
C GLY A 93 11.45 9.21 -12.66
N ASP A 94 10.70 8.47 -13.49
CA ASP A 94 10.62 7.03 -13.38
C ASP A 94 11.96 6.38 -13.75
N THR A 95 12.41 5.45 -12.91
CA THR A 95 13.68 4.74 -13.09
C THR A 95 13.55 3.28 -12.63
N GLU A 96 14.14 2.38 -13.39
CA GLU A 96 14.25 0.98 -13.02
C GLU A 96 15.36 0.71 -11.98
N ALA A 97 16.22 1.70 -11.72
CA ALA A 97 17.28 1.58 -10.74
C ALA A 97 16.77 1.50 -9.29
N TRP A 98 15.60 2.07 -8.99
CA TRP A 98 15.01 2.02 -7.64
C TRP A 98 13.82 1.05 -7.63
N VAL A 99 14.03 -0.13 -7.09
CA VAL A 99 13.03 -1.19 -7.05
C VAL A 99 12.29 -1.17 -5.71
N LYS A 100 11.01 -0.79 -5.75
CA LYS A 100 10.12 -0.83 -4.57
C LYS A 100 9.46 -2.21 -4.44
N THR A 101 9.79 -2.92 -3.37
CA THR A 101 9.20 -4.22 -3.01
C THR A 101 8.26 -4.05 -1.83
N LYS A 102 6.96 -4.24 -2.05
CA LYS A 102 5.92 -4.06 -1.03
C LYS A 102 5.61 -5.36 -0.29
N CYS A 103 5.28 -5.25 1.00
CA CYS A 103 4.79 -6.36 1.82
C CYS A 103 3.28 -6.47 1.70
N TYR A 104 2.80 -7.60 1.18
CA TYR A 104 1.39 -7.90 1.02
C TYR A 104 0.96 -9.03 1.96
N GLU A 105 -0.32 -9.02 2.30
CA GLU A 105 -1.00 -10.15 2.93
C GLU A 105 -2.23 -10.56 2.11
N GLU A 106 -2.70 -11.79 2.32
CA GLU A 106 -3.97 -12.25 1.78
C GLU A 106 -4.97 -12.44 2.91
N VAL A 107 -6.07 -11.72 2.84
CA VAL A 107 -7.13 -11.71 3.86
C VAL A 107 -8.46 -12.00 3.20
N ASP A 108 -9.32 -12.73 3.91
CA ASP A 108 -10.68 -13.03 3.48
C ASP A 108 -11.65 -11.94 3.98
N PHE A 109 -12.31 -11.24 3.06
CA PHE A 109 -13.35 -10.27 3.30
C PHE A 109 -14.68 -10.72 2.69
N GLU A 110 -15.78 -10.11 3.09
CA GLU A 110 -17.03 -10.24 2.37
C GLU A 110 -16.97 -9.40 1.08
N VAL A 111 -17.39 -9.98 -0.04
CA VAL A 111 -17.65 -9.22 -1.25
C VAL A 111 -19.04 -8.62 -1.12
N ALA A 112 -19.11 -7.31 -0.86
CA ALA A 112 -20.36 -6.62 -0.60
C ALA A 112 -21.04 -6.10 -1.87
N GLY A 113 -20.28 -5.92 -2.96
CA GLY A 113 -20.81 -5.40 -4.21
C GLY A 113 -19.74 -5.14 -5.27
N VAL A 114 -20.16 -4.52 -6.35
CA VAL A 114 -19.29 -4.09 -7.45
C VAL A 114 -19.60 -2.63 -7.78
N GLN A 115 -18.58 -1.84 -8.02
CA GLN A 115 -18.70 -0.49 -8.57
C GLN A 115 -18.19 -0.47 -10.01
N ARG A 116 -19.00 0.06 -10.92
CA ARG A 116 -18.64 0.26 -12.33
C ARG A 116 -18.66 1.75 -12.65
N THR A 117 -17.50 2.28 -12.97
CA THR A 117 -17.38 3.67 -13.42
C THR A 117 -17.06 3.68 -14.92
N PRO A 118 -17.77 4.44 -15.76
CA PRO A 118 -17.47 4.54 -17.19
C PRO A 118 -16.00 4.87 -17.43
N GLY A 119 -15.36 4.14 -18.35
CA GLY A 119 -13.95 4.32 -18.69
C GLY A 119 -12.94 3.73 -17.71
N SER A 120 -13.39 3.09 -16.63
CA SER A 120 -12.53 2.46 -15.62
C SER A 120 -12.83 0.97 -15.47
N ALA A 121 -11.83 0.19 -15.02
CA ALA A 121 -12.07 -1.20 -14.67
C ALA A 121 -13.01 -1.31 -13.45
N PRO A 122 -13.93 -2.28 -13.42
CA PRO A 122 -14.82 -2.48 -12.29
C PRO A 122 -14.05 -2.87 -11.02
N LEU A 123 -14.53 -2.39 -9.87
CA LEU A 123 -13.96 -2.66 -8.56
C LEU A 123 -14.91 -3.51 -7.71
N ALA A 124 -14.37 -4.49 -7.00
CA ALA A 124 -15.11 -5.19 -5.96
C ALA A 124 -15.11 -4.36 -4.68
N LEU A 125 -16.26 -4.21 -4.06
CA LEU A 125 -16.45 -3.49 -2.81
C LEU A 125 -16.44 -4.50 -1.66
N MET A 126 -15.58 -4.27 -0.67
CA MET A 126 -15.27 -5.23 0.36
C MET A 126 -15.76 -4.76 1.73
N ALA A 127 -16.22 -5.70 2.55
CA ALA A 127 -16.64 -5.45 3.92
C ALA A 127 -16.02 -6.45 4.90
N THR A 128 -16.01 -6.12 6.19
CA THR A 128 -15.65 -7.05 7.25
C THR A 128 -16.66 -8.21 7.30
N ARG A 129 -16.20 -9.38 7.78
CA ARG A 129 -17.03 -10.60 7.92
C ARG A 129 -17.66 -10.73 9.31
N ASP A 130 -17.56 -9.68 10.12
CA ASP A 130 -18.19 -9.63 11.44
C ASP A 130 -19.65 -9.15 11.34
N ALA A 131 -20.35 -9.17 12.48
CA ALA A 131 -21.76 -8.74 12.56
C ALA A 131 -21.97 -7.25 12.21
N GLU A 132 -20.92 -6.42 12.29
CA GLU A 132 -21.03 -5.00 11.94
C GLU A 132 -20.99 -4.76 10.43
N ARG A 133 -20.44 -5.68 9.67
CA ARG A 133 -20.36 -5.58 8.21
C ARG A 133 -19.89 -4.21 7.74
N ARG A 134 -18.69 -3.81 8.20
CA ARG A 134 -18.13 -2.47 7.90
C ARG A 134 -17.45 -2.46 6.54
N TYR A 135 -17.68 -1.41 5.76
CA TYR A 135 -16.95 -1.17 4.52
C TYR A 135 -15.47 -0.94 4.77
N VAL A 136 -14.61 -1.73 4.13
CA VAL A 136 -13.14 -1.65 4.28
C VAL A 136 -12.42 -1.11 3.04
N GLY A 137 -13.12 -0.90 1.94
CA GLY A 137 -12.52 -0.36 0.72
C GLY A 137 -12.87 -1.17 -0.53
N SER A 138 -12.18 -0.86 -1.63
CA SER A 138 -12.34 -1.52 -2.92
C SER A 138 -11.09 -2.29 -3.34
N ALA A 139 -11.27 -3.33 -4.15
CA ALA A 139 -10.21 -4.15 -4.71
C ALA A 139 -10.36 -4.30 -6.22
N ASN A 140 -9.23 -4.30 -6.94
CA ASN A 140 -9.20 -4.64 -8.35
C ASN A 140 -9.63 -6.10 -8.54
N ILE A 141 -10.41 -6.39 -9.58
CA ILE A 141 -10.93 -7.73 -9.84
C ILE A 141 -9.95 -8.50 -10.73
N ALA A 142 -9.16 -9.41 -10.12
CA ALA A 142 -8.24 -10.32 -10.81
C ALA A 142 -8.70 -11.77 -10.68
N LEU A 143 -9.93 -12.04 -11.04
CA LEU A 143 -10.58 -13.35 -11.01
C LEU A 143 -10.46 -14.08 -12.34
N THR A 144 -10.50 -15.41 -12.30
CA THR A 144 -10.70 -16.23 -13.51
C THR A 144 -12.05 -15.90 -14.17
N LYS A 145 -12.21 -16.28 -15.45
CA LYS A 145 -13.47 -16.04 -16.18
C LYS A 145 -14.66 -16.61 -15.43
N ALA A 146 -14.61 -17.86 -15.01
CA ALA A 146 -15.68 -18.54 -14.29
C ALA A 146 -16.04 -17.86 -12.96
N MET A 147 -15.02 -17.43 -12.17
CA MET A 147 -15.26 -16.70 -10.93
C MET A 147 -15.88 -15.32 -11.18
N ARG A 148 -15.49 -14.66 -12.25
CA ARG A 148 -16.03 -13.35 -12.63
C ARG A 148 -17.48 -13.45 -13.07
N GLU A 149 -17.84 -14.46 -13.87
CA GLU A 149 -19.22 -14.74 -14.26
C GLU A 149 -20.11 -14.99 -13.03
N ARG A 150 -19.61 -15.77 -12.06
CA ARG A 150 -20.30 -16.04 -10.80
C ARG A 150 -20.49 -14.77 -9.97
N LEU A 151 -19.46 -13.89 -9.87
CA LEU A 151 -19.58 -12.61 -9.20
C LEU A 151 -20.67 -11.75 -9.84
N TYR A 152 -20.67 -11.66 -11.16
CA TYR A 152 -21.66 -10.83 -11.87
C TYR A 152 -23.07 -11.42 -11.85
N ALA A 153 -23.22 -12.74 -11.78
CA ALA A 153 -24.51 -13.36 -11.54
C ALA A 153 -25.11 -12.90 -10.19
N LYS A 154 -24.29 -12.89 -9.13
CA LYS A 154 -24.70 -12.37 -7.81
C LYS A 154 -25.07 -10.88 -7.84
N VAL A 155 -24.35 -10.08 -8.62
CA VAL A 155 -24.69 -8.66 -8.82
C VAL A 155 -26.06 -8.50 -9.50
N GLN A 156 -26.38 -9.33 -10.49
CA GLN A 156 -27.66 -9.29 -11.20
C GLN A 156 -28.87 -9.69 -10.33
N GLU A 157 -28.66 -10.48 -9.29
CA GLU A 157 -29.72 -10.81 -8.31
C GLU A 157 -30.19 -9.56 -7.55
N GLY A 158 -29.36 -8.54 -7.40
CA GLY A 158 -29.71 -7.16 -7.04
C GLY A 158 -30.36 -6.94 -5.68
N LYS A 159 -30.15 -7.83 -4.70
CA LYS A 159 -30.88 -7.85 -3.43
C LYS A 159 -30.06 -7.36 -2.21
N GLY A 160 -28.82 -6.94 -2.42
CA GLY A 160 -27.92 -6.56 -1.34
C GLY A 160 -28.18 -5.15 -0.81
N SER A 161 -27.72 -4.92 0.42
CA SER A 161 -27.69 -3.61 1.05
C SER A 161 -26.25 -3.12 1.28
N PRO A 162 -26.00 -1.79 1.31
CA PRO A 162 -24.69 -1.27 1.56
C PRO A 162 -24.17 -1.67 2.96
N PRO A 163 -22.89 -2.02 3.12
CA PRO A 163 -22.28 -2.21 4.42
C PRO A 163 -22.15 -0.88 5.17
N ARG A 164 -22.01 -0.95 6.49
CA ARG A 164 -21.86 0.23 7.35
C ARG A 164 -20.67 1.09 6.92
N GLY A 165 -20.91 2.40 6.72
CA GLY A 165 -19.88 3.36 6.32
C GLY A 165 -19.50 3.33 4.83
N ALA A 166 -20.27 2.63 4.00
CA ALA A 166 -20.14 2.73 2.56
C ALA A 166 -20.85 3.99 2.05
N ASP A 167 -20.09 4.81 1.33
CA ASP A 167 -20.58 5.97 0.58
C ASP A 167 -20.22 5.76 -0.90
N LYS A 168 -21.08 4.99 -1.60
CA LYS A 168 -20.88 4.55 -2.99
C LYS A 168 -22.22 4.53 -3.72
N PRO A 169 -22.72 5.67 -4.20
CA PRO A 169 -24.06 5.78 -4.79
C PRO A 169 -24.24 4.89 -6.04
N ASP A 170 -23.18 4.69 -6.83
CA ASP A 170 -23.21 3.91 -8.07
C ASP A 170 -22.83 2.43 -7.87
N ALA A 171 -22.88 1.94 -6.62
CA ALA A 171 -22.53 0.56 -6.33
C ALA A 171 -23.72 -0.39 -6.53
N GLU A 172 -23.44 -1.53 -7.12
CA GLU A 172 -24.34 -2.67 -7.24
C GLU A 172 -24.08 -3.61 -6.05
N TRP A 173 -24.93 -3.58 -5.03
CA TRP A 173 -24.78 -4.36 -3.80
C TRP A 173 -25.29 -5.77 -3.97
N ILE A 174 -24.64 -6.75 -3.33
CA ILE A 174 -25.02 -8.15 -3.30
C ILE A 174 -25.36 -8.62 -1.88
N GLU A 175 -26.21 -9.64 -1.77
CA GLU A 175 -26.50 -10.27 -0.48
C GLU A 175 -25.22 -10.82 0.18
N PRO A 176 -25.12 -10.77 1.53
CA PRO A 176 -24.04 -11.42 2.26
C PRO A 176 -23.95 -12.90 1.94
N GLY A 177 -22.73 -13.44 1.97
CA GLY A 177 -22.50 -14.87 1.73
C GLY A 177 -21.40 -15.16 0.70
N LEU A 178 -20.89 -14.15 -0.01
CA LEU A 178 -19.75 -14.31 -0.90
C LEU A 178 -18.48 -13.82 -0.22
N VAL A 179 -17.51 -14.72 -0.03
CA VAL A 179 -16.20 -14.41 0.56
C VAL A 179 -15.16 -14.23 -0.54
N GLY A 180 -14.44 -13.14 -0.50
CA GLY A 180 -13.35 -12.80 -1.41
C GLY A 180 -12.00 -12.90 -0.72
N ARG A 181 -11.04 -13.62 -1.31
CA ARG A 181 -9.63 -13.55 -0.93
C ARG A 181 -8.98 -12.36 -1.59
N VAL A 182 -8.49 -11.44 -0.77
CA VAL A 182 -7.93 -10.16 -1.20
C VAL A 182 -6.47 -10.08 -0.83
N LYS A 183 -5.60 -9.86 -1.83
CA LYS A 183 -4.22 -9.44 -1.62
C LYS A 183 -4.21 -7.94 -1.38
N THR A 184 -3.71 -7.50 -0.22
CA THR A 184 -3.68 -6.10 0.19
C THR A 184 -2.37 -5.76 0.91
N LEU A 185 -2.07 -4.49 1.08
CA LEU A 185 -0.97 -4.06 1.95
C LEU A 185 -1.31 -4.41 3.41
N LYS A 186 -0.28 -4.80 4.17
CA LYS A 186 -0.45 -5.20 5.57
C LYS A 186 -0.84 -4.02 6.48
N ARG A 187 -1.64 -4.36 7.52
CA ARG A 187 -1.94 -3.48 8.67
C ARG A 187 -2.57 -2.12 8.33
N GLU A 188 -3.38 -2.05 7.29
CA GLU A 188 -4.15 -0.86 7.00
C GLU A 188 -5.62 -1.02 7.42
N ASN A 189 -6.22 0.04 8.00
CA ASN A 189 -7.63 0.05 8.37
C ASN A 189 -8.57 0.08 7.16
N LYS A 190 -8.03 0.45 5.98
CA LYS A 190 -8.74 0.45 4.70
C LYS A 190 -7.86 -0.21 3.64
N LEU A 191 -8.49 -0.94 2.75
CA LEU A 191 -7.80 -1.61 1.65
C LEU A 191 -7.06 -0.62 0.75
N ARG A 192 -5.77 -0.86 0.54
CA ARG A 192 -4.91 -0.12 -0.39
C ARG A 192 -4.15 -1.08 -1.30
N HIS A 193 -4.06 -0.72 -2.57
CA HIS A 193 -3.47 -1.58 -3.61
C HIS A 193 -4.05 -3.00 -3.60
N ALA A 194 -5.34 -3.10 -3.28
CA ALA A 194 -6.00 -4.36 -3.05
C ALA A 194 -6.41 -5.04 -4.36
N THR A 195 -6.32 -6.36 -4.37
CA THR A 195 -6.67 -7.19 -5.52
C THR A 195 -7.47 -8.40 -5.07
N LEU A 196 -8.69 -8.56 -5.56
CA LEU A 196 -9.52 -9.74 -5.34
C LEU A 196 -9.01 -10.89 -6.21
N ARG A 197 -8.49 -11.94 -5.57
CA ARG A 197 -7.81 -13.09 -6.22
C ARG A 197 -8.69 -14.30 -6.40
N ALA A 198 -9.62 -14.53 -5.47
CA ALA A 198 -10.54 -15.64 -5.51
C ALA A 198 -11.86 -15.29 -4.81
N ILE A 199 -12.93 -16.02 -5.14
CA ILE A 199 -14.21 -15.95 -4.44
C ILE A 199 -14.71 -17.36 -4.09
N ARG A 200 -15.42 -17.47 -2.98
CA ARG A 200 -16.10 -18.70 -2.53
C ARG A 200 -17.36 -18.35 -1.74
N GLU A 201 -18.30 -19.26 -1.67
CA GLU A 201 -19.43 -19.12 -0.74
C GLU A 201 -18.93 -19.15 0.72
N ALA A 202 -19.55 -18.36 1.57
CA ALA A 202 -19.38 -18.51 3.01
C ALA A 202 -19.87 -19.92 3.40
N LYS A 203 -19.12 -20.60 4.26
CA LYS A 203 -19.66 -21.81 4.89
C LYS A 203 -20.77 -21.36 5.84
N ALA A 204 -21.94 -21.97 5.71
CA ALA A 204 -23.02 -21.88 6.67
C ALA A 204 -22.55 -22.33 8.05
#